data_5372a3c9dc09dbb723ab12b4ecee9e21
#
_entry.id   5372a3c9dc09dbb723ab12b4ecee9e21
#
_cell.length_a   1.000
_cell.length_b   1.000
_cell.length_c   1.000
_cell.angle_alpha   90.00
_cell.angle_beta   90.00
_cell.angle_gamma   90.00
#
_symmetry.space_group_name_H-M   'P 1'
#
loop_
_entity.id
_entity.type
_entity.pdbx_description
1 polymer ?
#
loop_
_entity_poly.entity_id
_entity_poly.type
_entity_poly.pdbx_seq_one_letter_code
_entity_poly.pdbx_strand_id
1 'polypeptide(L)'
;MITTANRIYVNPEYAEQFEENFRNRAKLVDAMPGFIRNQLLRPVNPEEPYIVFTTWASRAHFEAWVRSDEFRQGHARSGSLPREAFTKPNQLELHEVVLDSAQPDLVPEPHGQPFKMGH
;
A
#
# COMPACT_ATOMS: atom_id res chain seq x y z
N MET A 1 1.70 14.21 -6.44
CA MET A 1 2.17 12.88 -6.03
C MET A 1 1.53 12.52 -4.70
N ILE A 2 1.01 11.33 -4.58
CA ILE A 2 0.32 10.86 -3.38
C ILE A 2 0.92 9.53 -2.94
N THR A 3 0.96 9.29 -1.63
CA THR A 3 1.40 8.02 -1.09
C THR A 3 0.28 7.34 -0.33
N THR A 4 0.26 6.02 -0.36
CA THR A 4 -0.63 5.22 0.46
C THR A 4 0.21 4.37 1.40
N ALA A 5 -0.12 4.39 2.68
CA ALA A 5 0.52 3.56 3.69
C ALA A 5 -0.54 2.62 4.28
N ASN A 6 -0.43 1.35 3.98
CA ASN A 6 -1.31 0.34 4.57
C ASN A 6 -0.57 -0.34 5.70
N ARG A 7 -1.00 -0.10 6.94
CA ARG A 7 -0.39 -0.67 8.14
C ARG A 7 -0.99 -2.03 8.39
N ILE A 8 -0.13 -3.06 8.39
CA ILE A 8 -0.56 -4.45 8.54
C ILE A 8 0.12 -5.03 9.76
N TYR A 9 -0.69 -5.38 10.75
CA TYR A 9 -0.20 -5.92 12.03
C TYR A 9 -0.05 -7.43 11.92
N VAL A 10 1.18 -7.89 11.69
CA VAL A 10 1.49 -9.30 11.45
C VAL A 10 2.03 -9.93 12.74
N ASN A 11 1.47 -11.09 13.10
CA ASN A 11 2.02 -11.89 14.19
C ASN A 11 3.45 -12.30 13.84
N PRO A 12 4.44 -12.07 14.73
CA PRO A 12 5.84 -12.38 14.42
C PRO A 12 6.10 -13.82 13.95
N GLU A 13 5.30 -14.78 14.40
CA GLU A 13 5.43 -16.16 13.95
C GLU A 13 5.16 -16.33 12.44
N TYR A 14 4.42 -15.41 11.85
CA TYR A 14 4.05 -15.46 10.43
C TYR A 14 4.81 -14.44 9.59
N ALA A 15 5.72 -13.67 10.20
CA ALA A 15 6.38 -12.56 9.51
C ALA A 15 7.16 -13.00 8.27
N GLU A 16 7.92 -14.08 8.38
CA GLU A 16 8.71 -14.61 7.26
C GLU A 16 7.82 -15.06 6.11
N GLN A 17 6.75 -15.80 6.43
CA GLN A 17 5.81 -16.25 5.42
C GLN A 17 5.06 -15.08 4.78
N PHE A 18 4.73 -14.07 5.58
CA PHE A 18 4.09 -12.85 5.06
C PHE A 18 4.98 -12.16 4.04
N GLU A 19 6.27 -11.99 4.35
CA GLU A 19 7.21 -11.38 3.41
C GLU A 19 7.36 -12.19 2.14
N GLU A 20 7.45 -13.52 2.28
CA GLU A 20 7.58 -14.42 1.13
C GLU A 20 6.35 -14.34 0.22
N ASN A 21 5.17 -14.36 0.82
CA ASN A 21 3.92 -14.23 0.06
C ASN A 21 3.87 -12.90 -0.68
N PHE A 22 4.36 -11.84 -0.03
CA PHE A 22 4.37 -10.51 -0.65
C PHE A 22 5.32 -10.46 -1.86
N ARG A 23 6.48 -11.11 -1.77
CA ARG A 23 7.42 -11.20 -2.90
C ARG A 23 6.82 -11.96 -4.07
N ASN A 24 6.01 -12.97 -3.80
CA ASN A 24 5.48 -13.87 -4.82
C ASN A 24 4.12 -13.44 -5.37
N ARG A 25 3.53 -12.36 -4.85
CA ARG A 25 2.22 -11.92 -5.31
C ARG A 25 2.31 -11.36 -6.73
N ALA A 26 1.18 -11.39 -7.43
CA ALA A 26 1.10 -10.85 -8.78
C ALA A 26 1.39 -9.35 -8.79
N LYS A 27 2.28 -8.92 -9.69
CA LYS A 27 2.69 -7.51 -9.79
C LYS A 27 1.76 -6.73 -10.70
N LEU A 28 0.46 -6.82 -10.44
CA LEU A 28 -0.54 -6.18 -11.30
C LEU A 28 -0.51 -4.66 -11.19
N VAL A 29 -0.17 -4.16 -9.99
CA VAL A 29 -0.12 -2.71 -9.76
C VAL A 29 0.99 -2.03 -10.56
N ASP A 30 2.10 -2.74 -10.82
CA ASP A 30 3.26 -2.16 -11.51
C ASP A 30 2.92 -1.71 -12.94
N ALA A 31 1.90 -2.29 -13.55
CA ALA A 31 1.49 -1.95 -14.91
C ALA A 31 0.43 -0.84 -14.97
N MET A 32 -0.03 -0.37 -13.82
CA MET A 32 -1.09 0.65 -13.78
C MET A 32 -0.56 2.04 -14.11
N PRO A 33 -1.34 2.85 -14.87
CA PRO A 33 -0.94 4.23 -15.13
C PRO A 33 -0.74 5.01 -13.83
N GLY A 34 0.32 5.81 -13.79
CA GLY A 34 0.63 6.65 -12.64
C GLY A 34 1.30 5.95 -11.47
N PHE A 35 1.51 4.65 -11.55
CA PHE A 35 2.27 3.91 -10.54
C PHE A 35 3.74 4.35 -10.57
N ILE A 36 4.30 4.64 -9.39
CA ILE A 36 5.71 5.05 -9.29
C ILE A 36 6.53 3.95 -8.61
N ARG A 37 6.14 3.54 -7.40
CA ARG A 37 6.84 2.46 -6.68
C ARG A 37 5.98 1.86 -5.59
N ASN A 38 6.34 0.66 -5.20
CA ASN A 38 5.71 -0.06 -4.11
C ASN A 38 6.81 -0.63 -3.22
N GLN A 39 6.70 -0.41 -1.92
CA GLN A 39 7.68 -0.87 -0.95
C GLN A 39 6.98 -1.59 0.19
N LEU A 40 7.56 -2.71 0.63
CA LEU A 40 7.15 -3.35 1.87
C LEU A 40 8.17 -2.97 2.94
N LEU A 41 7.72 -2.28 3.97
CA LEU A 41 8.57 -1.80 5.06
C LEU A 41 8.42 -2.73 6.26
N ARG A 42 9.52 -3.39 6.62
CA ARG A 42 9.56 -4.25 7.81
C ARG A 42 9.79 -3.38 9.03
N PRO A 43 9.00 -3.56 10.11
CA PRO A 43 9.26 -2.79 11.32
C PRO A 43 10.59 -3.21 11.97
N VAL A 44 11.33 -2.23 12.46
CA VAL A 44 12.55 -2.49 13.23
C VAL A 44 12.18 -3.04 14.61
N ASN A 45 11.11 -2.51 15.19
CA ASN A 45 10.54 -3.01 16.44
C ASN A 45 9.43 -4.00 16.11
N PRO A 46 9.55 -5.28 16.54
CA PRO A 46 8.57 -6.32 16.17
C PRO A 46 7.12 -6.05 16.58
N GLU A 47 6.90 -5.13 17.53
CA GLU A 47 5.55 -4.78 17.95
C GLU A 47 4.85 -3.82 17.00
N GLU A 48 5.60 -3.18 16.12
CA GLU A 48 5.05 -2.24 15.16
C GLU A 48 4.58 -2.95 13.89
N PRO A 49 3.69 -2.32 13.10
CA PRO A 49 3.17 -2.97 11.90
C PRO A 49 4.15 -2.93 10.73
N TYR A 50 3.96 -3.86 9.80
CA TYR A 50 4.49 -3.71 8.45
C TYR A 50 3.75 -2.57 7.76
N ILE A 51 4.40 -1.93 6.81
CA ILE A 51 3.76 -0.89 5.99
C ILE A 51 3.94 -1.25 4.53
N VAL A 52 2.83 -1.39 3.81
CA VAL A 52 2.86 -1.45 2.34
C VAL A 52 2.76 0.00 1.88
N PHE A 53 3.86 0.51 1.35
CA PHE A 53 4.00 1.92 0.99
C PHE A 53 4.05 2.06 -0.52
N THR A 54 3.02 2.71 -1.09
CA THR A 54 2.90 2.85 -2.54
C THR A 54 2.87 4.33 -2.90
N THR A 55 3.58 4.70 -3.94
CA THR A 55 3.63 6.08 -4.45
C THR A 55 2.98 6.14 -5.83
N TRP A 56 2.09 7.11 -6.01
CA TRP A 56 1.32 7.35 -7.24
C TRP A 56 1.55 8.78 -7.73
N ALA A 57 1.51 8.96 -9.06
CA ALA A 57 1.67 10.27 -9.65
C ALA A 57 0.57 11.24 -9.24
N SER A 58 -0.65 10.75 -9.05
CA SER A 58 -1.78 11.57 -8.59
C SER A 58 -2.79 10.73 -7.83
N ARG A 59 -3.66 11.40 -7.09
CA ARG A 59 -4.76 10.76 -6.40
C ARG A 59 -5.70 10.04 -7.37
N ALA A 60 -5.94 10.63 -8.54
CA ALA A 60 -6.81 10.03 -9.54
C ALA A 60 -6.29 8.67 -10.01
N HIS A 61 -4.97 8.53 -10.16
CA HIS A 61 -4.36 7.26 -10.53
C HIS A 61 -4.55 6.20 -9.45
N PHE A 62 -4.38 6.58 -8.18
CA PHE A 62 -4.63 5.67 -7.07
C PHE A 62 -6.09 5.22 -7.04
N GLU A 63 -7.03 6.15 -7.20
CA GLU A 63 -8.45 5.81 -7.19
C GLU A 63 -8.83 4.89 -8.35
N ALA A 64 -8.24 5.11 -9.52
CA ALA A 64 -8.43 4.24 -10.67
C ALA A 64 -7.94 2.81 -10.38
N TRP A 65 -6.80 2.68 -9.70
CA TRP A 65 -6.28 1.37 -9.28
C TRP A 65 -7.26 0.65 -8.37
N VAL A 66 -7.78 1.33 -7.36
CA VAL A 66 -8.71 0.73 -6.39
C VAL A 66 -9.98 0.21 -7.08
N ARG A 67 -10.41 0.86 -8.17
CA ARG A 67 -11.61 0.45 -8.93
C ARG A 67 -11.32 -0.57 -10.00
N SER A 68 -10.07 -0.94 -10.23
CA SER A 68 -9.67 -1.80 -11.33
C SER A 68 -9.92 -3.27 -11.05
N ASP A 69 -10.02 -4.07 -12.11
CA ASP A 69 -10.08 -5.52 -12.00
C ASP A 69 -8.78 -6.10 -11.47
N GLU A 70 -7.64 -5.48 -11.84
CA GLU A 70 -6.32 -5.87 -11.38
C GLU A 70 -6.21 -5.78 -9.86
N PHE A 71 -6.80 -4.74 -9.25
CA PHE A 71 -6.84 -4.61 -7.80
C PHE A 71 -7.59 -5.77 -7.16
N ARG A 72 -8.76 -6.12 -7.71
CA ARG A 72 -9.54 -7.26 -7.21
C ARG A 72 -8.80 -8.57 -7.34
N GLN A 73 -8.14 -8.79 -8.48
CA GLN A 73 -7.36 -10.02 -8.72
C GLN A 73 -6.19 -10.12 -7.74
N GLY A 74 -5.47 -9.03 -7.52
CA GLY A 74 -4.36 -9.02 -6.59
C GLY A 74 -4.78 -9.35 -5.17
N HIS A 75 -5.90 -8.82 -4.72
CA HIS A 75 -6.42 -9.10 -3.38
C HIS A 75 -6.91 -10.54 -3.25
N ALA A 76 -7.51 -11.09 -4.28
CA ALA A 76 -7.95 -12.48 -4.26
C ALA A 76 -6.77 -13.47 -4.14
N ARG A 77 -5.62 -13.12 -4.72
CA ARG A 77 -4.43 -13.99 -4.71
C ARG A 77 -3.59 -13.86 -3.45
N SER A 78 -3.77 -12.79 -2.67
CA SER A 78 -2.91 -12.51 -1.52
C SER A 78 -3.37 -13.15 -0.21
N GLY A 79 -4.52 -13.81 -0.19
CA GLY A 79 -5.17 -14.29 1.03
C GLY A 79 -4.78 -15.67 1.49
N SER A 80 -3.48 -16.04 1.47
CA SER A 80 -3.06 -17.39 1.80
C SER A 80 -2.71 -17.62 3.27
N LEU A 81 -2.62 -16.59 4.09
CA LEU A 81 -2.27 -16.73 5.51
C LEU A 81 -3.53 -16.91 6.37
N PRO A 82 -3.43 -17.68 7.47
CA PRO A 82 -4.55 -17.86 8.37
C PRO A 82 -4.87 -16.55 9.10
N ARG A 83 -6.08 -16.47 9.63
CA ARG A 83 -6.57 -15.28 10.31
C ARG A 83 -5.71 -14.86 11.51
N GLU A 84 -5.18 -15.83 12.24
CA GLU A 84 -4.31 -15.57 13.40
C GLU A 84 -2.96 -14.96 13.03
N ALA A 85 -2.63 -14.90 11.74
CA ALA A 85 -1.42 -14.21 11.28
C ALA A 85 -1.53 -12.70 11.48
N PHE A 86 -2.74 -12.17 11.62
CA PHE A 86 -2.97 -10.73 11.73
C PHE A 86 -3.56 -10.41 13.09
N THR A 87 -2.88 -9.53 13.85
CA THR A 87 -3.25 -9.25 15.24
C THR A 87 -4.25 -8.10 15.39
N LYS A 88 -4.37 -7.27 14.37
CA LYS A 88 -5.29 -6.11 14.35
C LYS A 88 -5.76 -5.86 12.93
N PRO A 89 -6.89 -5.15 12.74
CA PRO A 89 -7.31 -4.73 11.39
C PRO A 89 -6.29 -3.82 10.74
N ASN A 90 -6.20 -3.88 9.41
CA ASN A 90 -5.34 -3.01 8.64
C ASN A 90 -5.80 -1.56 8.72
N GLN A 91 -4.85 -0.64 8.63
CA GLN A 91 -5.12 0.80 8.62
C GLN A 91 -4.52 1.42 7.37
N LEU A 92 -5.35 2.04 6.56
CA LEU A 92 -4.91 2.72 5.34
C LEU A 92 -4.85 4.22 5.56
N GLU A 93 -3.71 4.81 5.21
CA GLU A 93 -3.50 6.25 5.28
C GLU A 93 -3.06 6.76 3.91
N LEU A 94 -3.58 7.93 3.54
CA LEU A 94 -3.19 8.62 2.30
C LEU A 94 -2.53 9.93 2.68
N HIS A 95 -1.41 10.23 2.00
CA HIS A 95 -0.67 11.48 2.22
C HIS A 95 -0.27 12.09 0.88
N GLU A 96 -0.37 13.42 0.79
CA GLU A 96 0.15 14.17 -0.34
C GLU A 96 1.63 14.47 -0.10
N VAL A 97 2.45 14.31 -1.13
CA VAL A 97 3.86 14.66 -1.02
C VAL A 97 4.00 16.16 -1.27
N VAL A 98 4.32 16.91 -0.22
CA VAL A 98 4.47 18.37 -0.34
C VAL A 98 5.92 18.80 -0.54
N LEU A 99 6.87 17.91 -0.27
CA LEU A 99 8.29 18.18 -0.42
C LEU A 99 9.01 16.88 -0.69
N ASP A 100 9.84 16.85 -1.73
CA ASP A 100 10.64 15.68 -2.07
C ASP A 100 12.01 16.18 -2.53
N SER A 101 13.06 15.84 -1.79
CA SER A 101 14.42 16.27 -2.12
C SER A 101 14.91 15.72 -3.47
N ALA A 102 14.34 14.59 -3.92
CA ALA A 102 14.66 14.02 -5.22
C ALA A 102 13.89 14.69 -6.37
N GLN A 103 12.88 15.49 -6.06
CA GLN A 103 12.05 16.21 -7.02
C GLN A 103 11.79 17.63 -6.51
N PRO A 104 12.80 18.52 -6.57
CA PRO A 104 12.67 19.86 -5.96
C PRO A 104 11.60 20.74 -6.59
N ASP A 105 11.18 20.43 -7.82
CA ASP A 105 10.16 21.19 -8.53
C ASP A 105 8.75 20.61 -8.35
N LEU A 106 8.58 19.67 -7.42
CA LEU A 106 7.29 19.06 -7.17
C LEU A 106 6.26 20.09 -6.71
N VAL A 107 5.10 20.06 -7.35
CA VAL A 107 3.96 20.88 -6.96
C VAL A 107 2.94 19.96 -6.29
N PRO A 108 2.62 20.16 -5.00
CA PRO A 108 1.67 19.29 -4.33
C PRO A 108 0.25 19.44 -4.88
N GLU A 109 -0.54 18.37 -4.77
CA GLU A 109 -1.94 18.41 -5.15
C GLU A 109 -2.72 19.31 -4.18
N PRO A 110 -3.81 19.97 -4.65
CA PRO A 110 -4.66 20.71 -3.73
C PRO A 110 -5.38 19.77 -2.77
N HIS A 111 -5.69 20.25 -1.59
CA HIS A 111 -6.47 19.51 -0.61
C HIS A 111 -7.83 19.14 -1.19
N GLY A 112 -8.25 17.89 -0.99
CA GLY A 112 -9.51 17.38 -1.48
C GLY A 112 -10.32 16.71 -0.38
N GLN A 113 -11.39 16.05 -0.79
CA GLN A 113 -12.21 15.27 0.13
C GLN A 113 -11.42 14.06 0.65
N PRO A 114 -11.60 13.68 1.93
CA PRO A 114 -10.99 12.46 2.44
C PRO A 114 -11.40 11.26 1.61
N PHE A 115 -10.44 10.37 1.35
CA PHE A 115 -10.72 9.13 0.64
C PHE A 115 -11.38 8.14 1.60
N LYS A 116 -12.47 7.52 1.13
CA LYS A 116 -13.13 6.46 1.88
C LYS A 116 -13.24 5.23 1.00
N MET A 117 -12.69 4.12 1.45
CA MET A 117 -12.89 2.84 0.79
C MET A 117 -14.30 2.36 1.12
N GLY A 118 -15.09 2.09 0.09
CA GLY A 118 -16.41 1.49 0.26
C GLY A 118 -16.28 0.03 0.71
N HIS A 119 -17.27 -0.43 1.40
CA HIS A 119 -17.33 -1.81 1.86
C HIS A 119 -18.43 -2.57 1.13
#